data_6c298d1d9aa11dc3e935de7dcefe49b6
#
_entry.id   6c298d1d9aa11dc3e935de7dcefe49b6
#
_cell.length_a   1.000
_cell.length_b   1.000
_cell.length_c   1.000
_cell.angle_alpha   90.00
_cell.angle_beta   90.00
_cell.angle_gamma   90.00
#
_symmetry.space_group_name_H-M   'P 1'
#
loop_
_entity.id
_entity.type
_entity.pdbx_description
1 polymer ?
#
loop_
_entity_poly.entity_id
_entity_poly.type
_entity_poly.pdbx_seq_one_letter_code
_entity_poly.pdbx_strand_id
1 'polypeptide(L)'
;MTPRVAASTVSTICEIGSLHRGITDSWKSIDVAKVNGNTVRFRVMENVTANWHTHAHSDELFYVLSGIVYMDTQHGTQEIRSGHLFVVSSGTPHRARVMDRATLLVVDSIR
;
A
#
# COMPACT_ATOMS: atom_id res chain seq x y z
N MET A 1 -4.30 7.12 16.36
CA MET A 1 -3.85 7.87 16.21
C MET A 1 -3.98 8.76 15.60
N THR A 2 -4.10 9.13 15.45
CA THR A 2 -4.16 9.98 15.04
C THR A 2 -3.68 10.76 14.65
N PRO A 3 -3.65 10.90 14.28
CA PRO A 3 -3.07 11.54 13.90
C PRO A 3 -2.64 12.49 13.58
N ARG A 4 -2.82 12.92 13.62
CA ARG A 4 -2.42 13.75 13.34
C ARG A 4 -2.00 14.58 13.61
N VAL A 5 -1.71 14.64 13.87
CA VAL A 5 -1.25 15.35 14.27
C VAL A 5 -0.70 16.34 13.94
N ALA A 6 -0.85 16.77 14.13
CA ALA A 6 -0.52 17.69 13.87
C ALA A 6 0.67 18.10 13.67
N ALA A 7 0.82 18.44 13.36
CA ALA A 7 1.73 18.83 13.14
C ALA A 7 2.81 18.61 13.28
N SER A 8 2.88 18.22 13.21
CA SER A 8 3.68 17.94 13.48
C SER A 8 4.96 18.26 13.28
N THR A 9 5.40 18.91 14.00
CA THR A 9 6.75 19.26 14.06
C THR A 9 7.57 18.29 14.88
N VAL A 10 6.92 17.27 15.42
CA VAL A 10 7.58 16.25 16.21
C VAL A 10 7.59 14.95 15.46
N SER A 11 8.62 14.18 15.69
CA SER A 11 8.71 12.84 15.11
C SER A 11 7.78 11.91 15.86
N THR A 12 7.14 11.03 15.13
CA THR A 12 6.22 10.07 15.71
C THR A 12 6.61 8.67 15.29
N ILE A 13 6.14 7.70 16.07
CA ILE A 13 6.35 6.29 15.76
C ILE A 13 5.01 5.67 15.48
N CYS A 14 4.94 4.89 14.42
CA CYS A 14 3.77 4.07 14.13
C CYS A 14 4.21 2.62 14.14
N GLU A 15 3.59 1.82 15.01
CA GLU A 15 3.90 0.40 15.05
C GLU A 15 3.08 -0.30 14.00
N ILE A 16 3.68 -0.51 12.84
CA ILE A 16 2.99 -1.07 11.68
C ILE A 16 2.47 -2.48 11.96
N GLY A 17 3.25 -3.26 12.70
CA GLY A 17 2.94 -4.67 12.93
C GLY A 17 1.65 -4.94 13.69
N SER A 18 1.07 -3.92 14.32
CA SER A 18 -0.16 -4.10 15.08
C SER A 18 -1.38 -3.48 14.39
N LEU A 19 -1.19 -2.81 13.27
CA LEU A 19 -2.30 -2.09 12.61
C LEU A 19 -3.38 -3.03 12.09
N HIS A 20 -3.03 -4.26 11.76
CA HIS A 20 -3.98 -5.23 11.21
C HIS A 20 -4.98 -5.73 12.24
N ARG A 21 -4.71 -5.53 13.53
CA ARG A 21 -5.54 -6.10 14.58
C ARG A 21 -6.92 -5.49 14.56
N GLY A 22 -7.93 -6.35 14.60
CA GLY A 22 -9.31 -5.90 14.60
C GLY A 22 -9.85 -5.53 13.23
N ILE A 23 -9.03 -5.56 12.17
CA ILE A 23 -9.50 -5.28 10.83
C ILE A 23 -10.03 -6.57 10.22
N THR A 24 -11.33 -6.58 9.92
CA THR A 24 -11.97 -7.73 9.29
C THR A 24 -12.39 -7.43 7.85
N ASP A 25 -12.18 -6.20 7.39
CA ASP A 25 -12.53 -5.79 6.04
C ASP A 25 -11.71 -6.56 5.02
N SER A 26 -12.31 -6.80 3.86
CA SER A 26 -11.57 -7.38 2.72
C SER A 26 -10.64 -6.36 2.08
N TRP A 27 -10.91 -5.08 2.31
CA TRP A 27 -10.08 -3.99 1.81
C TRP A 27 -10.15 -2.85 2.80
N LYS A 28 -9.00 -2.46 3.32
CA LYS A 28 -8.93 -1.32 4.24
C LYS A 28 -7.60 -0.61 4.04
N SER A 29 -7.64 0.70 3.87
CA SER A 29 -6.44 1.53 3.80
C SER A 29 -6.46 2.55 4.93
N ILE A 30 -5.32 2.72 5.58
CA ILE A 30 -5.15 3.66 6.67
C ILE A 30 -3.93 4.51 6.34
N ASP A 31 -4.09 5.83 6.32
CA ASP A 31 -2.96 6.73 6.15
C ASP A 31 -2.14 6.72 7.44
N VAL A 32 -0.87 6.40 7.36
CA VAL A 32 -0.02 6.29 8.55
C VAL A 32 1.06 7.35 8.60
N ALA A 33 1.43 7.94 7.47
CA ALA A 33 2.49 8.96 7.46
C ALA A 33 2.43 9.75 6.16
N LYS A 34 3.06 10.92 6.21
CA LYS A 34 3.27 11.73 5.02
C LYS A 34 4.74 12.14 5.00
N VAL A 35 5.37 12.00 3.85
CA VAL A 35 6.78 12.33 3.68
C VAL A 35 6.93 13.06 2.35
N ASN A 36 7.30 14.34 2.41
CA ASN A 36 7.55 15.15 1.22
C ASN A 36 6.44 15.07 0.19
N GLY A 37 5.18 15.18 0.64
CA GLY A 37 4.05 15.14 -0.26
C GLY A 37 3.62 13.74 -0.65
N ASN A 38 4.30 12.72 -0.15
CA ASN A 38 3.89 11.34 -0.37
C ASN A 38 3.10 10.85 0.83
N THR A 39 2.12 10.01 0.58
CA THR A 39 1.35 9.37 1.63
C THR A 39 1.81 7.93 1.75
N VAL A 40 2.05 7.51 2.98
CA VAL A 40 2.32 6.11 3.31
C VAL A 40 1.05 5.54 3.89
N ARG A 41 0.52 4.48 3.26
CA ARG A 41 -0.70 3.83 3.71
C ARG A 41 -0.42 2.40 4.09
N PHE A 42 -1.07 1.98 5.16
CA PHE A 42 -1.14 0.57 5.52
C PHE A 42 -2.42 0.01 4.89
N ARG A 43 -2.31 -1.11 4.20
CA ARG A 43 -3.45 -1.69 3.50
C ARG A 43 -3.61 -3.15 3.83
N VAL A 44 -4.86 -3.54 4.04
CA VAL A 44 -5.26 -4.94 4.17
C VAL A 44 -6.06 -5.30 2.94
N MET A 45 -5.73 -6.42 2.32
CA MET A 45 -6.48 -6.96 1.18
C MET A 45 -6.72 -8.44 1.41
N GLU A 46 -7.94 -8.88 1.16
CA GLU A 46 -8.29 -10.29 1.35
C GLU A 46 -9.21 -10.73 0.24
N ASN A 47 -8.77 -11.74 -0.53
CA ASN A 47 -9.58 -12.33 -1.61
C ASN A 47 -10.19 -11.26 -2.50
N VAL A 48 -9.35 -10.40 -3.03
CA VAL A 48 -9.80 -9.24 -3.78
C VAL A 48 -8.91 -9.00 -4.99
N THR A 49 -9.54 -8.52 -6.05
CA THR A 49 -8.84 -8.07 -7.26
C THR A 49 -9.21 -6.62 -7.46
N ALA A 50 -8.20 -5.75 -7.45
CA ALA A 50 -8.40 -4.33 -7.67
C ALA A 50 -8.72 -4.07 -9.14
N ASN A 51 -9.26 -2.91 -9.43
CA ASN A 51 -9.45 -2.49 -10.81
C ASN A 51 -8.10 -2.11 -11.42
N TRP A 52 -8.00 -2.24 -12.73
CA TRP A 52 -6.86 -1.70 -13.47
C TRP A 52 -6.86 -0.19 -13.30
N HIS A 53 -5.69 0.37 -13.04
CA HIS A 53 -5.59 1.83 -12.95
C HIS A 53 -4.19 2.29 -13.31
N THR A 54 -4.06 3.60 -13.49
CA THR A 54 -2.82 4.23 -13.89
C THR A 54 -2.69 5.54 -13.14
N HIS A 55 -1.49 5.82 -12.64
CA HIS A 55 -1.19 7.11 -12.03
C HIS A 55 -0.33 7.90 -12.98
N ALA A 56 -0.83 9.04 -13.45
CA ALA A 56 -0.16 9.80 -14.50
C ALA A 56 1.06 10.58 -13.99
N HIS A 57 1.06 10.92 -12.70
CA HIS A 57 2.07 11.87 -12.18
C HIS A 57 2.81 11.35 -10.95
N SER A 58 2.72 10.06 -10.67
CA SER A 58 3.29 9.52 -9.45
C SER A 58 3.69 8.07 -9.66
N ASP A 59 4.89 7.75 -9.20
CA ASP A 59 5.24 6.34 -9.02
C ASP A 59 4.49 5.83 -7.79
N GLU A 60 4.27 4.54 -7.75
CA GLU A 60 3.60 3.92 -6.61
C GLU A 60 4.46 2.77 -6.11
N LEU A 61 4.72 2.77 -4.81
CA LEU A 61 5.55 1.74 -4.19
C LEU A 61 4.67 0.82 -3.35
N PHE A 62 4.91 -0.47 -3.49
CA PHE A 62 4.24 -1.50 -2.70
C PHE A 62 5.30 -2.28 -1.93
N TYR A 63 5.11 -2.42 -0.63
CA TYR A 63 5.98 -3.22 0.22
C TYR A 63 5.11 -4.20 0.97
N VAL A 64 5.29 -5.51 0.73
CA VAL A 64 4.44 -6.53 1.32
C VAL A 64 4.96 -6.89 2.70
N LEU A 65 4.09 -6.79 3.70
CA LEU A 65 4.41 -7.13 5.08
C LEU A 65 4.08 -8.57 5.38
N SER A 66 2.93 -9.05 4.89
CA SER A 66 2.51 -10.43 5.09
C SER A 66 1.67 -10.87 3.90
N GLY A 67 1.69 -12.16 3.61
CA GLY A 67 0.93 -12.72 2.50
C GLY A 67 1.62 -12.51 1.17
N ILE A 68 0.86 -12.62 0.11
CA ILE A 68 1.36 -12.51 -1.26
C ILE A 68 0.45 -11.58 -2.05
N VAL A 69 1.05 -10.63 -2.73
CA VAL A 69 0.33 -9.74 -3.64
C VAL A 69 0.78 -10.07 -5.06
N TYR A 70 -0.18 -10.29 -5.94
CA TYR A 70 0.11 -10.48 -7.36
C TYR A 70 -0.13 -9.16 -8.07
N MET A 71 0.91 -8.66 -8.73
CA MET A 71 0.82 -7.39 -9.44
C MET A 71 0.81 -7.65 -10.93
N ASP A 72 -0.30 -7.32 -11.57
CA ASP A 72 -0.46 -7.47 -13.02
C ASP A 72 -0.08 -6.18 -13.70
N THR A 73 0.71 -6.29 -14.76
CA THR A 73 1.00 -5.19 -15.67
C THR A 73 0.92 -5.75 -17.09
N GLN A 74 1.12 -4.89 -18.07
CA GLN A 74 1.15 -5.34 -19.47
C GLN A 74 2.33 -6.29 -19.74
N HIS A 75 3.30 -6.35 -18.84
CA HIS A 75 4.47 -7.22 -18.99
C HIS A 75 4.32 -8.53 -18.23
N GLY A 76 3.13 -8.81 -17.71
CA GLY A 76 2.85 -10.05 -17.00
C GLY A 76 2.57 -9.80 -15.53
N THR A 77 2.62 -10.87 -14.75
CA THR A 77 2.30 -10.85 -13.34
C THR A 77 3.57 -11.06 -12.52
N GLN A 78 3.77 -10.22 -11.51
CA GLN A 78 4.85 -10.36 -10.54
C GLN A 78 4.24 -10.81 -9.21
N GLU A 79 4.89 -11.78 -8.57
CA GLU A 79 4.47 -12.26 -7.27
C GLU A 79 5.31 -11.55 -6.21
N ILE A 80 4.67 -10.75 -5.38
CA ILE A 80 5.35 -9.95 -4.36
C ILE A 80 5.09 -10.57 -3.01
N ARG A 81 6.14 -11.08 -2.39
CA ARG A 81 6.05 -11.80 -1.13
C ARG A 81 6.47 -10.91 0.02
N SER A 82 6.20 -11.39 1.25
CA SER A 82 6.58 -10.68 2.47
C SER A 82 8.05 -10.24 2.40
N GLY A 83 8.30 -8.98 2.69
CA GLY A 83 9.63 -8.40 2.63
C GLY A 83 10.05 -7.91 1.26
N HIS A 84 9.21 -8.10 0.24
CA HIS A 84 9.50 -7.64 -1.11
C HIS A 84 8.89 -6.28 -1.38
N LEU A 85 9.56 -5.54 -2.22
CA LEU A 85 9.19 -4.20 -2.61
C LEU A 85 8.98 -4.17 -4.12
N PHE A 86 7.97 -3.46 -4.58
CA PHE A 86 7.69 -3.34 -6.00
C PHE A 86 7.30 -1.89 -6.30
N VAL A 87 7.93 -1.30 -7.30
CA VAL A 87 7.62 0.07 -7.70
C VAL A 87 6.98 0.05 -9.08
N VAL A 88 5.82 0.68 -9.17
CA VAL A 88 5.13 0.89 -10.44
C VAL A 88 5.43 2.31 -10.87
N SER A 89 6.07 2.47 -12.02
CA SER A 89 6.39 3.79 -12.54
C SER A 89 5.12 4.50 -12.99
N SER A 90 5.13 5.82 -12.88
CA SER A 90 3.98 6.61 -13.35
C SER A 90 3.66 6.27 -14.79
N GLY A 91 2.38 6.27 -15.12
CA GLY A 91 1.93 5.95 -16.47
C GLY A 91 1.82 4.47 -16.77
N THR A 92 2.12 3.60 -15.82
CA THR A 92 2.06 2.15 -16.04
C THR A 92 0.72 1.60 -15.54
N PRO A 93 -0.11 1.06 -16.43
CA PRO A 93 -1.35 0.40 -15.98
C PRO A 93 -1.00 -0.82 -15.14
N HIS A 94 -1.70 -0.99 -14.04
CA HIS A 94 -1.42 -2.11 -13.15
C HIS A 94 -2.67 -2.47 -12.35
N ARG A 95 -2.61 -3.67 -11.73
CA ARG A 95 -3.71 -4.18 -10.93
C ARG A 95 -3.14 -5.13 -9.88
N ALA A 96 -3.49 -4.90 -8.61
CA ALA A 96 -3.09 -5.79 -7.53
C ALA A 96 -4.18 -6.82 -7.27
N ARG A 97 -3.78 -8.06 -7.01
CA ARG A 97 -4.68 -9.15 -6.65
C ARG A 97 -4.13 -9.87 -5.43
N VAL A 98 -5.02 -10.23 -4.52
CA VAL A 98 -4.67 -11.00 -3.33
C VAL A 98 -5.66 -12.15 -3.24
N MET A 99 -5.15 -13.39 -3.13
CA MET A 99 -6.02 -14.56 -3.08
C MET A 99 -6.48 -14.86 -1.65
N ASP A 100 -5.55 -14.84 -0.70
CA ASP A 100 -5.91 -15.04 0.70
C ASP A 100 -5.98 -13.71 1.41
N ARG A 101 -5.03 -13.42 2.26
CA ARG A 101 -4.97 -12.17 2.98
C ARG A 101 -3.55 -11.64 2.96
N ALA A 102 -3.41 -10.35 2.72
CA ALA A 102 -2.11 -9.71 2.69
C ALA A 102 -2.19 -8.38 3.41
N THR A 103 -1.08 -7.99 4.02
CA THR A 103 -0.91 -6.64 4.53
C THR A 103 0.29 -6.02 3.85
N LEU A 104 0.19 -4.75 3.53
CA LEU A 104 1.23 -4.08 2.78
C LEU A 104 1.24 -2.60 3.06
N LEU A 105 2.36 -1.97 2.72
CA LEU A 105 2.46 -0.51 2.69
C LEU A 105 2.39 -0.08 1.23
N VAL A 106 1.67 1.01 1.00
CA VAL A 106 1.55 1.62 -0.31
C VAL A 106 1.96 3.08 -0.18
N VAL A 107 2.86 3.51 -1.04
CA VAL A 107 3.37 4.88 -0.99
C VAL A 107 3.20 5.52 -2.36
N ASP A 108 2.54 6.66 -2.39
CA ASP A 108 2.43 7.46 -3.61
C ASP A 108 2.22 8.91 -3.24
N SER A 109 2.28 9.76 -4.24
CA SER A 109 2.12 11.18 -3.97
C SER A 109 0.65 11.51 -3.80
N ILE A 110 0.42 12.53 -3.01
CA ILE A 110 -0.92 13.08 -2.85
C ILE A 110 -1.18 13.97 -4.04
N ARG A 111 -2.40 13.90 -4.49
CA ARG A 111 -2.64 14.69 -5.61
C ARG A 111 -3.74 15.55 -5.51
#